data_16fd4bc8e31eb51d1c034cda9805cac4
#
_entry.id   16fd4bc8e31eb51d1c034cda9805cac4
#
_cell.length_a   1.000
_cell.length_b   1.000
_cell.length_c   1.000
_cell.angle_alpha   90.00
_cell.angle_beta   90.00
_cell.angle_gamma   90.00
#
_symmetry.space_group_name_H-M   'P 1'
#
loop_
_entity.id
_entity.type
_entity.pdbx_description
1 polymer ?
#
loop_
_entity_poly.entity_id
_entity_poly.type
_entity_poly.pdbx_seq_one_letter_code
_entity_poly.pdbx_strand_id
1 'polypeptide(L)'
;TVVDVNGIKIAFIGYTKGVNNEKLPEGSEFCVDLLYQDYWTEYKEINTDGIVKSVKAAKALDPDVIVAMLHWGSEYDNTLTDTQKKIETLLLENGVDVILGSHSHVVGNLTQKTVERGSDEASCFVAYSLGNFFSAMDDSYAKNCRESVVLNLSFTKNGQTGATQLSDVSYTPIYLMDH
;
A
#
# COMPACT_ATOMS: atom_id res chain seq x y z
N THR A 1 8.54 10.65 -0.20
CA THR A 1 8.26 11.74 -1.17
C THR A 1 6.95 12.41 -0.80
N VAL A 2 6.87 13.75 -0.91
CA VAL A 2 5.62 14.53 -0.73
C VAL A 2 5.31 15.24 -2.03
N VAL A 3 4.04 15.21 -2.43
CA VAL A 3 3.52 15.89 -3.63
C VAL A 3 2.36 16.79 -3.21
N ASP A 4 2.30 18.01 -3.72
CA ASP A 4 1.14 18.89 -3.57
C ASP A 4 0.21 18.75 -4.77
N VAL A 5 -1.03 18.42 -4.50
CA VAL A 5 -2.09 18.31 -5.51
C VAL A 5 -3.21 19.26 -5.13
N ASN A 6 -3.27 20.42 -5.79
CA ASN A 6 -4.30 21.45 -5.55
C ASN A 6 -4.40 21.88 -4.08
N GLY A 7 -3.29 22.02 -3.37
CA GLY A 7 -3.24 22.43 -1.97
C GLY A 7 -3.45 21.29 -0.96
N ILE A 8 -3.51 20.04 -1.41
CA ILE A 8 -3.49 18.83 -0.57
C ILE A 8 -2.11 18.20 -0.68
N LYS A 9 -1.39 18.11 0.43
CA LYS A 9 -0.07 17.48 0.51
C LYS A 9 -0.22 15.99 0.72
N ILE A 10 0.27 15.19 -0.21
CA ILE A 10 0.20 13.73 -0.14
C ILE A 10 1.62 13.18 0.05
N ALA A 11 1.86 12.49 1.16
CA ALA A 11 3.10 11.78 1.41
C ALA A 11 3.01 10.34 0.90
N PHE A 12 4.01 9.90 0.16
CA PHE A 12 4.14 8.52 -0.29
C PHE A 12 5.28 7.82 0.44
N ILE A 13 5.00 6.66 1.01
CA ILE A 13 5.97 5.70 1.54
C ILE A 13 5.82 4.39 0.77
N GLY A 14 6.90 3.63 0.61
CA GLY A 14 6.87 2.38 -0.16
C GLY A 14 7.60 1.27 0.57
N TYR A 15 7.09 0.04 0.48
CA TYR A 15 7.69 -1.15 1.08
C TYR A 15 7.59 -2.34 0.16
N THR A 16 8.58 -3.22 0.25
CA THR A 16 8.51 -4.54 -0.37
C THR A 16 8.63 -5.67 0.67
N LYS A 17 8.00 -6.80 0.38
CA LYS A 17 8.17 -8.00 1.20
C LYS A 17 9.61 -8.53 1.18
N GLY A 18 10.31 -8.38 0.05
CA GLY A 18 11.68 -8.87 -0.12
C GLY A 18 12.23 -8.51 -1.50
N VAL A 19 13.40 -9.05 -1.81
CA VAL A 19 14.15 -8.86 -3.06
C VAL A 19 14.47 -10.22 -3.69
N ASN A 20 13.44 -10.95 -4.10
CA ASN A 20 13.52 -12.27 -4.76
C ASN A 20 14.35 -13.31 -3.98
N ASN A 21 14.16 -13.38 -2.66
CA ASN A 21 14.91 -14.25 -1.74
C ASN A 21 16.43 -13.97 -1.69
N GLU A 22 16.88 -12.86 -2.24
CA GLU A 22 18.26 -12.42 -2.15
C GLU A 22 18.47 -11.58 -0.88
N LYS A 23 19.64 -11.69 -0.28
CA LYS A 23 20.03 -10.83 0.83
C LYS A 23 20.67 -9.55 0.29
N LEU A 24 20.24 -8.41 0.82
CA LEU A 24 20.89 -7.13 0.48
C LEU A 24 22.37 -7.17 0.85
N PRO A 25 23.27 -6.58 0.04
CA PRO A 25 24.66 -6.43 0.40
C PRO A 25 24.83 -5.71 1.74
N GLU A 26 25.81 -6.08 2.52
CA GLU A 26 26.16 -5.43 3.77
C GLU A 26 26.35 -3.91 3.59
N GLY A 27 25.73 -3.11 4.44
CA GLY A 27 25.78 -1.64 4.37
C GLY A 27 24.82 -1.02 3.35
N SER A 28 23.92 -1.80 2.72
CA SER A 28 22.90 -1.30 1.79
C SER A 28 21.47 -1.40 2.33
N GLU A 29 21.28 -1.66 3.62
CA GLU A 29 19.99 -1.87 4.27
C GLU A 29 19.07 -0.65 4.18
N PHE A 30 19.64 0.54 3.93
CA PHE A 30 18.91 1.80 3.74
C PHE A 30 18.37 2.00 2.31
N CYS A 31 18.76 1.13 1.36
CA CYS A 31 18.37 1.29 -0.05
C CYS A 31 16.95 0.79 -0.34
N VAL A 32 16.39 -0.07 0.52
CA VAL A 32 15.09 -0.70 0.34
C VAL A 32 14.33 -0.73 1.67
N ASP A 33 13.13 -0.17 1.68
CA ASP A 33 12.22 -0.29 2.82
C ASP A 33 11.54 -1.66 2.81
N LEU A 34 11.83 -2.48 3.81
CA LEU A 34 11.42 -3.88 3.91
C LEU A 34 10.30 -4.08 4.92
N LEU A 35 9.28 -4.87 4.55
CA LEU A 35 8.18 -5.24 5.43
C LEU A 35 8.59 -6.26 6.51
N TYR A 36 9.64 -7.05 6.25
CA TYR A 36 10.07 -8.15 7.12
C TYR A 36 11.54 -8.03 7.46
N GLN A 37 11.92 -8.43 8.69
CA GLN A 37 13.31 -8.54 9.09
C GLN A 37 13.98 -9.75 8.42
N ASP A 38 13.23 -10.85 8.29
CA ASP A 38 13.63 -12.10 7.64
C ASP A 38 13.28 -12.13 6.14
N TYR A 39 13.35 -10.98 5.44
CA TYR A 39 12.89 -10.72 4.06
C TYR A 39 13.52 -11.60 2.97
N TRP A 40 14.58 -12.34 3.27
CA TRP A 40 15.25 -13.26 2.33
C TRP A 40 15.00 -14.75 2.65
N THR A 41 14.16 -15.06 3.66
CA THR A 41 13.90 -16.42 4.14
C THR A 41 12.40 -16.73 4.21
N GLU A 42 11.75 -16.45 5.33
CA GLU A 42 10.42 -16.99 5.63
C GLU A 42 9.30 -15.94 5.67
N TYR A 43 9.63 -14.65 5.66
CA TYR A 43 8.66 -13.53 5.72
C TYR A 43 7.69 -13.61 6.91
N LYS A 44 8.20 -14.00 8.09
CA LYS A 44 7.42 -14.16 9.33
C LYS A 44 7.60 -13.02 10.32
N GLU A 45 8.81 -12.42 10.34
CA GLU A 45 9.19 -11.37 11.29
C GLU A 45 8.93 -9.99 10.71
N ILE A 46 7.77 -9.41 11.03
CA ILE A 46 7.41 -8.05 10.57
C ILE A 46 8.41 -7.03 11.11
N ASN A 47 8.91 -6.16 10.24
CA ASN A 47 9.79 -5.03 10.59
C ASN A 47 8.98 -3.87 11.21
N THR A 48 8.36 -4.14 12.35
CA THR A 48 7.46 -3.20 13.04
C THR A 48 8.13 -1.86 13.30
N ASP A 49 9.35 -1.86 13.84
CA ASP A 49 10.07 -0.64 14.19
C ASP A 49 10.42 0.20 12.95
N GLY A 50 10.85 -0.44 11.87
CA GLY A 50 11.13 0.22 10.60
C GLY A 50 9.89 0.86 10.00
N ILE A 51 8.77 0.14 9.99
CA ILE A 51 7.48 0.64 9.50
C ILE A 51 7.01 1.85 10.31
N VAL A 52 6.97 1.74 11.63
CA VAL A 52 6.53 2.83 12.52
C VAL A 52 7.46 4.05 12.39
N LYS A 53 8.77 3.84 12.28
CA LYS A 53 9.74 4.92 12.06
C LYS A 53 9.49 5.68 10.76
N SER A 54 9.25 4.98 9.65
CA SER A 54 8.96 5.61 8.36
C SER A 54 7.64 6.38 8.38
N VAL A 55 6.59 5.82 8.97
CA VAL A 55 5.30 6.53 9.10
C VAL A 55 5.46 7.81 9.94
N LYS A 56 6.21 7.74 11.05
CA LYS A 56 6.53 8.93 11.88
C LYS A 56 7.31 9.98 11.09
N ALA A 57 8.28 9.55 10.29
CA ALA A 57 9.05 10.46 9.42
C ALA A 57 8.17 11.11 8.36
N ALA A 58 7.22 10.37 7.76
CA ALA A 58 6.25 10.93 6.83
C ALA A 58 5.33 11.96 7.52
N LYS A 59 4.80 11.66 8.70
CA LYS A 59 3.99 12.60 9.50
C LYS A 59 4.73 13.89 9.86
N ALA A 60 6.03 13.81 10.11
CA ALA A 60 6.85 14.99 10.42
C ALA A 60 6.98 15.98 9.25
N LEU A 61 6.62 15.58 8.03
CA LEU A 61 6.55 16.47 6.86
C LEU A 61 5.21 17.21 6.75
N ASP A 62 4.33 17.06 7.73
CA ASP A 62 3.01 17.68 7.80
C ASP A 62 2.16 17.48 6.52
N PRO A 63 1.96 16.22 6.09
CA PRO A 63 1.10 15.91 4.98
C PRO A 63 -0.37 15.91 5.40
N ASP A 64 -1.25 16.14 4.42
CA ASP A 64 -2.71 16.01 4.60
C ASP A 64 -3.16 14.54 4.48
N VAL A 65 -2.42 13.73 3.69
CA VAL A 65 -2.71 12.32 3.43
C VAL A 65 -1.40 11.53 3.36
N ILE A 66 -1.36 10.35 3.94
CA ILE A 66 -0.24 9.40 3.81
C ILE A 66 -0.69 8.17 3.03
N VAL A 67 -0.03 7.90 1.92
CA VAL A 67 -0.25 6.73 1.05
C VAL A 67 0.92 5.76 1.20
N ALA A 68 0.63 4.51 1.56
CA ALA A 68 1.61 3.42 1.57
C ALA A 68 1.45 2.56 0.32
N MET A 69 2.53 2.41 -0.45
CA MET A 69 2.61 1.53 -1.61
C MET A 69 3.31 0.25 -1.19
N LEU A 70 2.62 -0.90 -1.25
CA LEU A 70 3.11 -2.16 -0.71
C LEU A 70 3.24 -3.23 -1.79
N HIS A 71 4.42 -3.83 -1.86
CA HIS A 71 4.64 -5.06 -2.62
C HIS A 71 4.61 -6.24 -1.63
N TRP A 72 3.45 -6.90 -1.48
CA TRP A 72 3.16 -7.82 -0.40
C TRP A 72 2.23 -8.97 -0.77
N GLY A 73 1.95 -9.87 0.17
CA GLY A 73 1.06 -11.02 -0.04
C GLY A 73 1.72 -12.19 -0.77
N SER A 74 0.94 -12.98 -1.45
CA SER A 74 1.36 -14.14 -2.23
C SER A 74 1.05 -13.95 -3.70
N GLU A 75 1.93 -14.43 -4.59
CA GLU A 75 1.68 -14.43 -6.02
C GLU A 75 0.45 -15.28 -6.36
N TYR A 76 -0.35 -14.80 -7.31
CA TYR A 76 -1.50 -15.48 -7.88
C TYR A 76 -2.62 -15.81 -6.90
N ASP A 77 -2.59 -15.20 -5.71
CA ASP A 77 -3.58 -15.40 -4.65
C ASP A 77 -4.09 -14.05 -4.13
N ASN A 78 -5.39 -13.87 -4.07
CA ASN A 78 -6.04 -12.71 -3.49
C ASN A 78 -6.57 -12.96 -2.07
N THR A 79 -6.29 -14.12 -1.49
CA THR A 79 -6.63 -14.45 -0.10
C THR A 79 -5.74 -13.66 0.85
N LEU A 80 -6.34 -12.93 1.78
CA LEU A 80 -5.59 -12.14 2.75
C LEU A 80 -4.90 -13.01 3.79
N THR A 81 -3.60 -12.89 3.87
CA THR A 81 -2.79 -13.54 4.90
C THR A 81 -2.93 -12.82 6.25
N ASP A 82 -2.72 -13.54 7.35
CA ASP A 82 -2.72 -12.91 8.69
C ASP A 82 -1.60 -11.88 8.84
N THR A 83 -0.49 -12.05 8.13
CA THR A 83 0.62 -11.10 8.13
C THR A 83 0.23 -9.79 7.42
N GLN A 84 -0.49 -9.87 6.29
CA GLN A 84 -1.03 -8.68 5.64
C GLN A 84 -1.99 -7.91 6.55
N LYS A 85 -2.88 -8.61 7.26
CA LYS A 85 -3.79 -7.97 8.23
C LYS A 85 -3.05 -7.26 9.35
N LYS A 86 -1.98 -7.87 9.88
CA LYS A 86 -1.14 -7.24 10.93
C LYS A 86 -0.41 -6.00 10.41
N ILE A 87 0.19 -6.07 9.21
CA ILE A 87 0.88 -4.92 8.59
C ILE A 87 -0.13 -3.81 8.28
N GLU A 88 -1.30 -4.15 7.74
CA GLU A 88 -2.39 -3.20 7.52
C GLU A 88 -2.76 -2.46 8.80
N THR A 89 -3.11 -3.20 9.87
CA THR A 89 -3.46 -2.62 11.17
C THR A 89 -2.36 -1.69 11.67
N LEU A 90 -1.10 -2.16 11.62
CA LEU A 90 0.06 -1.37 12.03
C LEU A 90 0.18 -0.04 11.26
N LEU A 91 0.00 -0.06 9.94
CA LEU A 91 0.08 1.14 9.10
C LEU A 91 -1.07 2.10 9.36
N LEU A 92 -2.31 1.60 9.34
CA LEU A 92 -3.50 2.42 9.48
C LEU A 92 -3.60 3.08 10.88
N GLU A 93 -3.32 2.34 11.95
CA GLU A 93 -3.34 2.88 13.32
C GLU A 93 -2.22 3.91 13.55
N ASN A 94 -1.09 3.80 12.86
CA ASN A 94 0.01 4.76 12.97
C ASN A 94 -0.16 6.00 12.08
N GLY A 95 -1.18 6.05 11.20
CA GLY A 95 -1.54 7.26 10.47
C GLY A 95 -1.47 7.19 8.96
N VAL A 96 -1.35 6.01 8.37
CA VAL A 96 -1.51 5.81 6.91
C VAL A 96 -3.00 5.85 6.56
N ASP A 97 -3.37 6.66 5.58
CA ASP A 97 -4.77 6.85 5.16
C ASP A 97 -5.16 5.93 4.01
N VAL A 98 -4.19 5.61 3.14
CA VAL A 98 -4.41 4.75 1.98
C VAL A 98 -3.30 3.72 1.87
N ILE A 99 -3.68 2.46 1.63
CA ILE A 99 -2.75 1.38 1.25
C ILE A 99 -3.04 0.97 -0.20
N LEU A 100 -2.00 0.99 -1.04
CA LEU A 100 -2.02 0.51 -2.42
C LEU A 100 -1.10 -0.71 -2.53
N GLY A 101 -1.69 -1.88 -2.64
CA GLY A 101 -0.99 -3.15 -2.73
C GLY A 101 -0.69 -3.59 -4.16
N SER A 102 0.33 -4.41 -4.28
CA SER A 102 0.78 -5.08 -5.50
C SER A 102 1.44 -6.43 -5.14
N HIS A 103 1.98 -7.13 -6.11
CA HIS A 103 2.68 -8.41 -6.02
C HIS A 103 1.85 -9.63 -6.41
N SER A 104 0.58 -9.71 -6.04
CA SER A 104 -0.21 -10.92 -6.30
C SER A 104 -0.50 -11.17 -7.79
N HIS A 105 -0.28 -10.19 -8.67
CA HIS A 105 -0.59 -10.23 -10.10
C HIS A 105 -2.08 -10.43 -10.43
N VAL A 106 -2.93 -10.49 -9.42
CA VAL A 106 -4.40 -10.55 -9.54
C VAL A 106 -5.03 -9.42 -8.74
N VAL A 107 -6.20 -8.96 -9.11
CA VAL A 107 -6.92 -7.92 -8.36
C VAL A 107 -7.33 -8.47 -7.00
N GLY A 108 -6.95 -7.78 -5.95
CA GLY A 108 -7.34 -8.06 -4.57
C GLY A 108 -8.56 -7.28 -4.13
N ASN A 109 -8.95 -7.45 -2.87
CA ASN A 109 -10.06 -6.69 -2.29
C ASN A 109 -9.76 -5.19 -2.28
N LEU A 110 -10.80 -4.39 -2.55
CA LEU A 110 -10.84 -2.95 -2.41
C LEU A 110 -11.81 -2.62 -1.27
N THR A 111 -11.35 -2.00 -0.19
CA THR A 111 -12.19 -1.82 1.00
C THR A 111 -11.93 -0.50 1.71
N GLN A 112 -13.00 0.14 2.16
CA GLN A 112 -12.95 1.29 3.06
C GLN A 112 -13.03 0.79 4.50
N LYS A 113 -12.23 1.39 5.39
CA LYS A 113 -12.16 1.03 6.81
C LYS A 113 -12.22 2.26 7.68
N THR A 114 -12.79 2.10 8.85
CA THR A 114 -12.68 3.07 9.95
C THR A 114 -11.74 2.51 10.99
N VAL A 115 -10.76 3.29 11.40
CA VAL A 115 -9.78 2.91 12.43
C VAL A 115 -9.71 3.97 13.51
N GLU A 116 -9.50 3.53 14.75
CA GLU A 116 -9.28 4.43 15.88
C GLU A 116 -7.82 4.91 15.90
N ARG A 117 -7.62 6.23 16.03
CA ARG A 117 -6.31 6.87 16.16
C ARG A 117 -6.30 7.76 17.40
N GLY A 118 -6.07 7.13 18.56
CA GLY A 118 -6.23 7.79 19.86
C GLY A 118 -7.70 8.04 20.18
N SER A 119 -8.15 9.30 20.25
CA SER A 119 -9.56 9.69 20.47
C SER A 119 -10.36 9.86 19.19
N ASP A 120 -9.72 9.82 18.04
CA ASP A 120 -10.31 10.16 16.75
C ASP A 120 -10.52 8.92 15.89
N GLU A 121 -11.57 8.93 15.08
CA GLU A 121 -11.80 7.94 14.03
C GLU A 121 -11.28 8.48 12.68
N ALA A 122 -10.56 7.62 11.95
CA ALA A 122 -10.07 7.92 10.62
C ALA A 122 -10.69 6.98 9.59
N SER A 123 -11.20 7.56 8.49
CA SER A 123 -11.64 6.81 7.32
C SER A 123 -10.44 6.53 6.41
N CYS A 124 -10.14 5.26 6.20
CA CYS A 124 -9.00 4.78 5.44
C CYS A 124 -9.46 3.92 4.26
N PHE A 125 -8.60 3.78 3.27
CA PHE A 125 -8.86 2.93 2.11
C PHE A 125 -7.71 1.94 1.86
N VAL A 126 -8.05 0.68 1.58
CA VAL A 126 -7.08 -0.37 1.30
C VAL A 126 -7.42 -1.07 -0.02
N ALA A 127 -6.51 -0.96 -0.98
CA ALA A 127 -6.47 -1.81 -2.16
C ALA A 127 -5.39 -2.86 -1.92
N TYR A 128 -5.76 -4.11 -1.70
CA TYR A 128 -4.77 -5.16 -1.38
C TYR A 128 -3.92 -5.57 -2.57
N SER A 129 -4.44 -5.44 -3.78
CA SER A 129 -3.69 -5.50 -5.03
C SER A 129 -4.50 -4.87 -6.17
N LEU A 130 -3.83 -4.12 -7.03
CA LEU A 130 -4.43 -3.53 -8.22
C LEU A 130 -4.36 -4.45 -9.45
N GLY A 131 -3.69 -5.60 -9.36
CA GLY A 131 -3.42 -6.47 -10.49
C GLY A 131 -2.29 -5.95 -11.40
N ASN A 132 -2.22 -6.49 -12.62
CA ASN A 132 -1.20 -6.14 -13.61
C ASN A 132 -1.67 -5.01 -14.54
N PHE A 133 -1.08 -3.81 -14.41
CA PHE A 133 -1.39 -2.69 -15.32
C PHE A 133 -0.80 -2.91 -16.73
N PHE A 134 0.45 -3.41 -16.78
CA PHE A 134 1.16 -3.77 -18.01
C PHE A 134 2.04 -4.98 -17.72
N SER A 135 1.79 -6.11 -18.38
CA SER A 135 2.49 -7.36 -18.16
C SER A 135 2.37 -8.28 -19.35
N ALA A 136 3.35 -9.16 -19.55
CA ALA A 136 3.28 -10.29 -20.47
C ALA A 136 2.66 -11.54 -19.82
N MET A 137 2.26 -11.46 -18.55
CA MET A 137 1.58 -12.57 -17.88
C MET A 137 0.16 -12.72 -18.40
N ASP A 138 -0.18 -13.94 -18.74
CA ASP A 138 -1.51 -14.34 -19.17
C ASP A 138 -2.12 -15.38 -18.19
N ASP A 139 -3.30 -15.88 -18.52
CA ASP A 139 -4.02 -16.85 -17.70
C ASP A 139 -3.33 -18.23 -17.59
N SER A 140 -2.21 -18.45 -18.32
CA SER A 140 -1.38 -19.65 -18.16
C SER A 140 -0.56 -19.62 -16.87
N TYR A 141 -0.26 -18.42 -16.33
CA TYR A 141 0.39 -18.26 -15.03
C TYR A 141 -0.60 -18.47 -13.87
N ALA A 142 -1.72 -17.77 -13.93
CA ALA A 142 -2.84 -17.97 -13.03
C ALA A 142 -4.10 -17.31 -13.63
N LYS A 143 -5.26 -17.83 -13.23
CA LYS A 143 -6.55 -17.25 -13.61
C LYS A 143 -6.61 -15.78 -13.16
N ASN A 144 -7.10 -14.90 -14.03
CA ASN A 144 -7.31 -13.47 -13.80
C ASN A 144 -6.03 -12.61 -13.76
N CYS A 145 -4.87 -13.11 -14.19
CA CYS A 145 -3.64 -12.30 -14.31
C CYS A 145 -3.74 -11.18 -15.36
N ARG A 146 -4.70 -11.23 -16.26
CA ARG A 146 -4.98 -10.19 -17.25
C ARG A 146 -5.88 -9.08 -16.74
N GLU A 147 -6.47 -9.26 -15.57
CA GLU A 147 -7.38 -8.29 -14.97
C GLU A 147 -6.64 -7.29 -14.10
N SER A 148 -7.00 -6.01 -14.19
CA SER A 148 -6.43 -4.95 -13.39
C SER A 148 -7.45 -3.83 -13.15
N VAL A 149 -7.09 -2.87 -12.32
CA VAL A 149 -7.90 -1.67 -12.07
C VAL A 149 -7.04 -0.42 -12.04
N VAL A 150 -7.54 0.68 -12.62
CA VAL A 150 -7.10 2.03 -12.30
C VAL A 150 -7.99 2.55 -11.19
N LEU A 151 -7.39 2.84 -10.04
CA LEU A 151 -8.09 3.37 -8.88
C LEU A 151 -8.07 4.90 -8.90
N ASN A 152 -9.24 5.52 -8.71
CA ASN A 152 -9.37 6.97 -8.56
C ASN A 152 -9.80 7.27 -7.12
N LEU A 153 -9.02 8.08 -6.43
CA LEU A 153 -9.28 8.54 -5.07
C LEU A 153 -9.44 10.04 -5.07
N SER A 154 -10.57 10.54 -4.56
CA SER A 154 -10.83 11.95 -4.42
C SER A 154 -10.74 12.37 -2.95
N PHE A 155 -9.97 13.42 -2.69
CA PHE A 155 -9.85 13.99 -1.35
C PHE A 155 -10.42 15.40 -1.31
N THR A 156 -11.08 15.74 -0.21
CA THR A 156 -11.61 17.09 0.04
C THR A 156 -10.98 17.65 1.31
N LYS A 157 -10.42 18.85 1.20
CA LYS A 157 -9.86 19.62 2.33
C LYS A 157 -10.82 20.72 2.76
N ASN A 158 -11.17 20.71 4.03
CA ASN A 158 -12.01 21.76 4.60
C ASN A 158 -11.18 23.04 4.78
N GLY A 159 -11.57 24.11 4.08
CA GLY A 159 -10.82 25.38 4.09
C GLY A 159 -10.83 26.12 5.43
N GLN A 160 -11.74 25.79 6.36
CA GLN A 160 -11.83 26.42 7.68
C GLN A 160 -11.04 25.64 8.74
N THR A 161 -11.14 24.32 8.72
CA THR A 161 -10.50 23.44 9.73
C THR A 161 -9.16 22.88 9.28
N GLY A 162 -8.89 22.89 7.98
CA GLY A 162 -7.73 22.20 7.38
C GLY A 162 -7.86 20.68 7.30
N ALA A 163 -8.93 20.10 7.85
CA ALA A 163 -9.12 18.64 7.83
C ALA A 163 -9.33 18.13 6.41
N THR A 164 -8.61 17.06 6.06
CA THR A 164 -8.70 16.39 4.77
C THR A 164 -9.34 15.01 4.95
N GLN A 165 -10.25 14.66 4.04
CA GLN A 165 -10.93 13.36 4.06
C GLN A 165 -11.02 12.76 2.66
N LEU A 166 -11.04 11.43 2.57
CA LEU A 166 -11.40 10.71 1.37
C LEU A 166 -12.89 10.91 1.07
N SER A 167 -13.21 11.56 -0.05
CA SER A 167 -14.59 11.96 -0.40
C SER A 167 -15.23 11.06 -1.45
N ASP A 168 -14.43 10.41 -2.30
CA ASP A 168 -14.94 9.48 -3.31
C ASP A 168 -13.88 8.43 -3.68
N VAL A 169 -14.35 7.24 -4.02
CA VAL A 169 -13.54 6.13 -4.53
C VAL A 169 -14.23 5.53 -5.74
N SER A 170 -13.54 5.54 -6.86
CA SER A 170 -14.01 4.85 -8.06
C SER A 170 -12.88 4.09 -8.73
N TYR A 171 -13.21 3.14 -9.60
CA TYR A 171 -12.20 2.40 -10.35
C TYR A 171 -12.65 2.14 -11.79
N THR A 172 -11.65 2.04 -12.67
CA THR A 172 -11.85 1.64 -14.05
C THR A 172 -11.23 0.27 -14.25
N PRO A 173 -12.00 -0.77 -14.58
CA PRO A 173 -11.45 -2.09 -14.90
C PRO A 173 -10.60 -2.02 -16.18
N ILE A 174 -9.50 -2.76 -16.17
CA ILE A 174 -8.59 -2.92 -17.31
C ILE A 174 -8.44 -4.42 -17.60
N TYR A 175 -8.34 -4.75 -18.88
CA TYR A 175 -8.02 -6.10 -19.33
C TYR A 175 -6.83 -6.06 -20.30
N LEU A 176 -5.78 -6.85 -20.02
CA LEU A 176 -4.60 -6.97 -20.86
C LEU A 176 -4.91 -7.89 -22.05
N MET A 177 -4.77 -7.36 -23.24
CA MET A 177 -4.97 -8.09 -24.49
C MET A 177 -3.63 -8.46 -25.13
N ASP A 178 -3.57 -9.63 -25.76
CA ASP A 178 -2.44 -9.99 -26.63
C ASP A 178 -2.49 -9.13 -27.91
N HIS A 179 -1.32 -8.76 -28.38
CA HIS A 179 -1.13 -8.12 -29.68
C HIS A 179 -0.54 -9.08 -30.69
#